data_3b133a71b5d495b4b3a3ae16b0db12c9
#
_entry.id   3b133a71b5d495b4b3a3ae16b0db12c9
#
_cell.length_a   1.000
_cell.length_b   1.000
_cell.length_c   1.000
_cell.angle_alpha   90.00
_cell.angle_beta   90.00
_cell.angle_gamma   90.00
#
_symmetry.space_group_name_H-M   'P 1'
#
loop_
_entity.id
_entity.type
_entity.pdbx_description
1 polymer ?
#
loop_
_entity_poly.entity_id
_entity_poly.type
_entity_poly.pdbx_seq_one_letter_code
_entity_poly.pdbx_strand_id
1 'polypeptide(L)'
;MVKDCISSSILKDGSLIPAENVSVPTDAVVIYDVLRVMDGVPLFLEDHSRRFFNCFDLSGRERPFDESVFGNAVNMFISRYGVHEGNIRCVYSISTETQFLVYEIH
;
A
#
# COMPACT_ATOMS: atom_id res chain seq x y z
N MET A 1 -8.69 9.16 -9.72
CA MET A 1 -7.40 8.50 -9.97
C MET A 1 -6.45 8.79 -8.83
N VAL A 2 -5.63 7.83 -8.43
CA VAL A 2 -4.69 8.00 -7.33
C VAL A 2 -3.50 8.85 -7.78
N LYS A 3 -3.25 9.93 -7.06
CA LYS A 3 -2.15 10.85 -7.33
C LYS A 3 -0.80 10.16 -7.11
N ASP A 4 0.18 10.47 -7.94
CA ASP A 4 1.54 9.93 -7.89
C ASP A 4 1.68 8.44 -8.24
N CYS A 5 0.59 7.75 -8.56
CA CYS A 5 0.63 6.36 -9.01
C CYS A 5 1.17 6.30 -10.43
N ILE A 6 2.24 5.51 -10.64
CA ILE A 6 2.82 5.30 -11.96
C ILE A 6 2.52 3.91 -12.52
N SER A 7 2.07 2.98 -11.68
CA SER A 7 1.66 1.66 -12.15
C SER A 7 0.30 1.72 -12.83
N SER A 8 0.10 0.91 -13.87
CA SER A 8 -1.18 0.84 -14.57
C SER A 8 -2.25 0.12 -13.77
N SER A 9 -1.84 -0.63 -12.74
CA SER A 9 -2.75 -1.32 -11.83
C SER A 9 -2.40 -1.00 -10.38
N ILE A 10 -3.40 -1.12 -9.51
CA ILE A 10 -3.27 -0.96 -8.06
C ILE A 10 -3.81 -2.22 -7.40
N LEU A 11 -3.13 -2.71 -6.39
CA LEU A 11 -3.68 -3.76 -5.55
C LEU A 11 -4.60 -3.09 -4.54
N LYS A 12 -5.90 -3.34 -4.67
CA LYS A 12 -6.93 -2.79 -3.77
C LYS A 12 -7.56 -3.93 -2.99
N ASP A 13 -7.35 -3.94 -1.68
CA ASP A 13 -7.91 -4.95 -0.78
C ASP A 13 -7.66 -6.39 -1.27
N GLY A 14 -6.44 -6.63 -1.79
CA GLY A 14 -6.03 -7.94 -2.26
C GLY A 14 -6.36 -8.25 -3.72
N SER A 15 -6.99 -7.33 -4.45
CA SER A 15 -7.34 -7.51 -5.86
C SER A 15 -6.63 -6.49 -6.75
N LEU A 16 -6.02 -6.96 -7.83
CA LEU A 16 -5.33 -6.10 -8.80
C LEU A 16 -6.37 -5.46 -9.72
N ILE A 17 -6.47 -4.13 -9.67
CA ILE A 17 -7.50 -3.34 -10.37
C ILE A 17 -6.81 -2.28 -11.23
N PRO A 18 -7.34 -1.94 -12.42
CA PRO A 18 -6.80 -0.83 -13.21
C PRO A 18 -6.75 0.45 -12.37
N ALA A 19 -5.61 1.15 -12.42
CA ALA A 19 -5.40 2.34 -11.59
C ALA A 19 -6.44 3.43 -11.85
N GLU A 20 -6.94 3.53 -13.07
CA GLU A 20 -7.96 4.50 -13.45
C GLU A 20 -9.30 4.29 -12.72
N ASN A 21 -9.53 3.09 -12.18
CA ASN A 21 -10.74 2.74 -11.46
C ASN A 21 -10.62 2.90 -9.94
N VAL A 22 -9.49 3.42 -9.47
CA VAL A 22 -9.24 3.60 -8.03
C VAL A 22 -9.08 5.10 -7.74
N SER A 23 -9.73 5.57 -6.69
CA SER A 23 -9.58 6.95 -6.24
C SER A 23 -9.58 7.01 -4.71
N VAL A 24 -8.94 8.06 -4.19
CA VAL A 24 -8.91 8.36 -2.76
C VAL A 24 -9.64 9.68 -2.55
N PRO A 25 -10.71 9.73 -1.73
CA PRO A 25 -11.40 10.99 -1.46
C PRO A 25 -10.45 12.04 -0.88
N THR A 26 -10.66 13.30 -1.24
CA THR A 26 -9.79 14.40 -0.78
C THR A 26 -9.87 14.65 0.71
N ASP A 27 -10.98 14.25 1.35
CA ASP A 27 -11.19 14.38 2.80
C ASP A 27 -10.83 13.11 3.57
N ALA A 28 -10.27 12.11 2.90
CA ALA A 28 -9.88 10.87 3.56
C ALA A 28 -8.69 11.09 4.50
N VAL A 29 -8.71 10.39 5.63
CA VAL A 29 -7.52 10.23 6.46
C VAL A 29 -6.68 9.12 5.85
N VAL A 30 -5.39 9.38 5.67
CA VAL A 30 -4.50 8.46 4.98
C VAL A 30 -3.33 8.09 5.89
N ILE A 31 -3.12 6.80 6.06
CA ILE A 31 -1.92 6.25 6.71
C ILE A 31 -1.15 5.52 5.62
N TYR A 32 0.13 5.84 5.47
CA TYR A 32 0.91 5.28 4.38
C TYR A 32 2.36 5.02 4.77
N ASP A 33 3.01 4.18 3.99
CA ASP A 33 4.44 3.95 4.05
C ASP A 33 4.97 3.69 2.65
N VAL A 34 6.25 4.02 2.42
CA VAL A 34 6.92 3.82 1.13
C VAL A 34 8.12 2.93 1.34
N LEU A 35 8.25 1.91 0.51
CA LEU A 35 9.39 1.00 0.55
C LEU A 35 10.04 0.82 -0.82
N ARG A 36 11.32 0.45 -0.80
CA ARG A 36 12.11 0.19 -2.00
C ARG A 36 12.06 -1.28 -2.37
N VAL A 37 11.93 -1.55 -3.66
CA VAL A 37 12.07 -2.91 -4.22
C VAL A 37 13.33 -2.96 -5.07
N MET A 38 14.18 -3.96 -4.82
CA MET A 38 15.39 -4.23 -5.60
C MET A 38 15.44 -5.72 -5.93
N ASP A 39 15.69 -6.04 -7.19
CA ASP A 39 15.69 -7.42 -7.70
C ASP A 39 14.41 -8.19 -7.35
N GLY A 40 13.26 -7.50 -7.39
CA GLY A 40 11.98 -8.10 -7.01
C GLY A 40 11.82 -8.36 -5.52
N VAL A 41 12.70 -7.83 -4.68
CA VAL A 41 12.68 -8.06 -3.23
C VAL A 41 12.36 -6.74 -2.51
N PRO A 42 11.32 -6.72 -1.65
CA PRO A 42 11.02 -5.54 -0.85
C PRO A 42 12.06 -5.39 0.27
N LEU A 43 12.76 -4.25 0.29
CA LEU A 43 13.79 -4.01 1.29
C LEU A 43 13.18 -3.61 2.62
N PHE A 44 13.68 -4.20 3.71
CA PHE A 44 13.28 -3.87 5.08
C PHE A 44 11.76 -3.99 5.30
N LEU A 45 11.16 -5.02 4.72
CA LEU A 45 9.70 -5.21 4.77
C LEU A 45 9.17 -5.22 6.21
N GLU A 46 9.85 -5.90 7.12
CA GLU A 46 9.42 -5.98 8.52
C GLU A 46 9.45 -4.63 9.22
N ASP A 47 10.48 -3.81 8.95
CA ASP A 47 10.58 -2.47 9.51
C ASP A 47 9.49 -1.54 8.98
N HIS A 48 9.20 -1.63 7.68
CA HIS A 48 8.12 -0.86 7.05
C HIS A 48 6.76 -1.27 7.59
N SER A 49 6.52 -2.57 7.75
CA SER A 49 5.29 -3.09 8.34
C SER A 49 5.11 -2.57 9.77
N ARG A 50 6.15 -2.63 10.58
CA ARG A 50 6.12 -2.13 11.96
C ARG A 50 5.80 -0.63 12.01
N ARG A 51 6.43 0.16 11.14
CA ARG A 51 6.20 1.60 11.06
C ARG A 51 4.77 1.92 10.61
N PHE A 52 4.26 1.18 9.64
CA PHE A 52 2.89 1.33 9.16
C PHE A 52 1.87 1.11 10.30
N PHE A 53 1.98 -0.01 11.00
CA PHE A 53 1.06 -0.32 12.11
C PHE A 53 1.25 0.59 13.31
N ASN A 54 2.48 1.05 13.54
CA ASN A 54 2.76 1.98 14.62
C ASN A 54 2.00 3.30 14.47
N CYS A 55 1.75 3.74 13.23
CA CYS A 55 0.93 4.92 12.97
C CYS A 55 -0.50 4.75 13.48
N PHE A 56 -1.07 3.55 13.38
CA PHE A 56 -2.39 3.27 13.94
C PHE A 56 -2.36 3.36 15.46
N ASP A 57 -1.37 2.72 16.08
CA ASP A 57 -1.24 2.70 17.54
C ASP A 57 -1.07 4.13 18.10
N LEU A 58 -0.19 4.93 17.49
CA LEU A 58 0.08 6.30 17.91
C LEU A 58 -1.11 7.25 17.73
N SER A 59 -1.95 6.99 16.74
CA SER A 59 -3.15 7.81 16.48
C SER A 59 -4.38 7.32 17.27
N GLY A 60 -4.23 6.29 18.09
CA GLY A 60 -5.34 5.71 18.86
C GLY A 60 -6.33 4.94 18.01
N ARG A 61 -5.93 4.50 16.82
CA ARG A 61 -6.80 3.74 15.92
C ARG A 61 -6.54 2.25 16.06
N GLU A 62 -7.58 1.45 15.92
CA GLU A 62 -7.42 0.00 15.82
C GLU A 62 -6.64 -0.35 14.55
N ARG A 63 -5.78 -1.35 14.66
CA ARG A 63 -5.11 -1.91 13.49
C ARG A 63 -6.16 -2.54 12.57
N PRO A 64 -6.14 -2.25 11.26
CA PRO A 64 -7.21 -2.69 10.35
C PRO A 64 -7.15 -4.18 10.02
N PHE A 65 -5.98 -4.80 10.17
CA PHE A 65 -5.72 -6.20 9.83
C PHE A 65 -4.43 -6.67 10.50
N ASP A 66 -4.15 -7.96 10.41
CA ASP A 66 -2.93 -8.57 10.91
C ASP A 66 -1.70 -8.11 10.10
N GLU A 67 -0.55 -8.09 10.73
CA GLU A 67 0.72 -7.69 10.08
C GLU A 67 1.03 -8.54 8.84
N SER A 68 0.64 -9.82 8.83
CA SER A 68 0.82 -10.70 7.67
C SER A 68 0.13 -10.16 6.41
N VAL A 69 -0.97 -9.45 6.56
CA VAL A 69 -1.71 -8.87 5.42
C VAL A 69 -0.88 -7.82 4.69
N PHE A 70 -0.15 -6.99 5.43
CA PHE A 70 0.73 -5.97 4.85
C PHE A 70 1.81 -6.62 3.97
N GLY A 71 2.55 -7.56 4.54
CA GLY A 71 3.63 -8.25 3.82
C GLY A 71 3.13 -9.05 2.62
N ASN A 72 2.01 -9.76 2.79
CA ASN A 72 1.41 -10.52 1.70
C ASN A 72 0.95 -9.62 0.55
N ALA A 73 0.38 -8.45 0.85
CA ALA A 73 -0.06 -7.50 -0.16
C ALA A 73 1.13 -6.94 -0.95
N VAL A 74 2.21 -6.58 -0.27
CA VAL A 74 3.43 -6.08 -0.92
C VAL A 74 4.00 -7.14 -1.86
N ASN A 75 4.17 -8.38 -1.37
CA ASN A 75 4.72 -9.45 -2.17
C ASN A 75 3.79 -9.83 -3.34
N MET A 76 2.49 -9.79 -3.14
CA MET A 76 1.51 -10.04 -4.18
C MET A 76 1.60 -9.00 -5.30
N PHE A 77 1.71 -7.73 -4.94
CA PHE A 77 1.86 -6.67 -5.95
C PHE A 77 3.17 -6.83 -6.73
N ILE A 78 4.28 -7.08 -6.04
CA ILE A 78 5.58 -7.30 -6.68
C ILE A 78 5.52 -8.44 -7.69
N SER A 79 4.93 -9.59 -7.30
CA SER A 79 4.91 -10.77 -8.16
C SER A 79 3.89 -10.68 -9.28
N ARG A 80 2.69 -10.17 -8.99
CA ARG A 80 1.59 -10.14 -9.97
C ARG A 80 1.68 -8.98 -10.95
N TYR A 81 2.00 -7.79 -10.46
CA TYR A 81 2.21 -6.64 -11.33
C TYR A 81 3.56 -6.70 -12.02
N GLY A 82 4.58 -7.22 -11.33
CA GLY A 82 5.91 -7.41 -11.91
C GLY A 82 6.89 -6.30 -11.62
N VAL A 83 6.95 -5.81 -10.38
CA VAL A 83 7.96 -4.80 -9.99
C VAL A 83 9.29 -5.49 -9.77
N HIS A 84 10.33 -5.05 -10.49
CA HIS A 84 11.70 -5.53 -10.32
C HIS A 84 12.53 -4.53 -9.55
N GLU A 85 12.50 -3.27 -9.98
CA GLU A 85 13.17 -2.14 -9.34
C GLU A 85 12.17 -1.00 -9.20
N GLY A 86 12.04 -0.41 -8.02
CA GLY A 86 11.14 0.72 -7.87
C GLY A 86 10.77 1.01 -6.43
N ASN A 87 9.88 1.95 -6.26
CA ASN A 87 9.32 2.33 -4.98
C ASN A 87 7.83 1.97 -4.95
N ILE A 88 7.39 1.40 -3.84
CA ILE A 88 6.00 1.02 -3.63
C ILE A 88 5.44 1.84 -2.48
N ARG A 89 4.25 2.39 -2.67
CA ARG A 89 3.49 3.03 -1.60
C ARG A 89 2.38 2.08 -1.15
N CYS A 90 2.25 1.93 0.16
CA CYS A 90 1.16 1.20 0.80
C CYS A 90 0.31 2.23 1.51
N VAL A 91 -0.99 2.30 1.19
CA VAL A 91 -1.89 3.34 1.68
C VAL A 91 -3.13 2.71 2.30
N TYR A 92 -3.44 3.09 3.52
CA TYR A 92 -4.74 2.79 4.12
C TYR A 92 -5.54 4.08 4.16
N SER A 93 -6.59 4.15 3.36
CA SER A 93 -7.45 5.32 3.22
C SER A 93 -8.72 5.12 4.03
N ILE A 94 -9.04 6.11 4.87
CA ILE A 94 -10.20 6.08 5.77
C ILE A 94 -11.12 7.23 5.42
N SER A 95 -12.32 6.88 4.95
CA SER A 95 -13.41 7.83 4.67
C SER A 95 -14.73 7.16 5.05
N THR A 96 -15.81 7.34 4.29
CA THR A 96 -17.03 6.55 4.46
C THR A 96 -16.78 5.07 4.24
N GLU A 97 -15.80 4.75 3.38
CA GLU A 97 -15.30 3.40 3.18
C GLU A 97 -13.81 3.39 3.46
N THR A 98 -13.29 2.22 3.84
CA THR A 98 -11.85 2.02 4.00
C THR A 98 -11.31 1.21 2.84
N GLN A 99 -10.06 1.49 2.45
CA GLN A 99 -9.40 0.70 1.41
C GLN A 99 -7.90 0.63 1.68
N PHE A 100 -7.32 -0.52 1.40
CA PHE A 100 -5.89 -0.75 1.48
C PHE A 100 -5.32 -0.88 0.07
N LEU A 101 -4.45 0.05 -0.30
CA LEU A 101 -3.92 0.19 -1.66
C LEU A 101 -2.41 -0.05 -1.65
N VAL A 102 -1.93 -0.78 -2.66
CA VAL A 102 -0.50 -0.94 -2.92
C VAL A 102 -0.25 -0.61 -4.39
N TYR A 103 0.66 0.31 -4.65
CA TYR A 103 0.96 0.74 -6.02
C TYR A 103 2.37 1.30 -6.13
N GLU A 104 2.84 1.44 -7.37
CA GLU A 104 4.18 1.94 -7.65
C GLU A 104 4.17 3.46 -7.79
N ILE A 105 5.23 4.10 -7.27
CA ILE A 105 5.49 5.54 -7.39
C ILE A 105 6.92 5.77 -7.89
N HIS A 106 7.21 7.00 -8.27
CA HIS A 106 8.59 7.38 -8.62
C HIS A 106 9.54 7.38 -7.44
#